data_56c289e7bd5176ee5c5164a78d130856
#
_entry.id   56c289e7bd5176ee5c5164a78d130856
#
_cell.length_a   1.000
_cell.length_b   1.000
_cell.length_c   1.000
_cell.angle_alpha   90.00
_cell.angle_beta   90.00
_cell.angle_gamma   90.00
#
_symmetry.space_group_name_H-M   'P 1'
#
loop_
_entity.id
_entity.type
_entity.pdbx_description
1 polymer ?
#
loop_
_entity_poly.entity_id
_entity_poly.type
_entity_poly.pdbx_seq_one_letter_code
_entity_poly.pdbx_strand_id
1 'polypeptide(L)'
;MNTTNSSTNPLESMKIWDFSNAIQYLRSYYEHKKNTERNFSYATWALQMGIKSRSFLRLVLVGKRNLTNDVAEIISNTLPLSPLEKKYFLTLVQLENTRQLSDKVVLNSNLQQLRKKYALKNHDFAEIQKQDLYDFFSSFQIPRLQVLISIENIDKSSTHLAQLLQMKESDVLSHLQTLNKLGLAKCENNQWI
;
A
#
# COMPACT_ATOMS: atom_id res chain seq x y z
N MET A 1 26.93 -12.98 21.45
CA MET A 1 26.46 -13.21 20.07
C MET A 1 24.99 -13.57 20.14
N ASN A 2 24.12 -12.57 20.07
CA ASN A 2 22.67 -12.76 20.09
C ASN A 2 22.16 -12.36 18.71
N THR A 3 21.95 -13.35 17.88
CA THR A 3 21.24 -13.20 16.60
C THR A 3 19.74 -13.15 16.90
N THR A 4 19.16 -11.97 16.97
CA THR A 4 17.71 -11.78 16.96
C THR A 4 17.20 -12.05 15.54
N ASN A 5 16.78 -13.30 15.30
CA ASN A 5 15.95 -13.64 14.15
C ASN A 5 14.58 -12.97 14.34
N SER A 6 14.37 -11.83 13.70
CA SER A 6 13.04 -11.28 13.49
C SER A 6 12.33 -12.14 12.44
N SER A 7 11.61 -13.16 12.90
CA SER A 7 10.65 -13.89 12.06
C SER A 7 9.49 -12.95 11.74
N THR A 8 9.61 -12.23 10.64
CA THR A 8 8.49 -11.53 10.01
C THR A 8 7.40 -12.56 9.73
N ASN A 9 6.25 -12.36 10.34
CA ASN A 9 5.08 -13.22 10.16
C ASN A 9 4.73 -13.22 8.64
N PRO A 10 4.77 -14.37 7.93
CA PRO A 10 4.55 -14.41 6.49
C PRO A 10 3.16 -13.92 6.04
N LEU A 11 2.21 -13.78 6.97
CA LEU A 11 0.90 -13.13 6.72
C LEU A 11 1.03 -11.61 6.53
N GLU A 12 2.05 -10.97 7.11
CA GLU A 12 2.32 -9.54 6.90
C GLU A 12 2.84 -9.23 5.50
N SER A 13 3.39 -10.24 4.79
CA SER A 13 3.89 -10.07 3.43
C SER A 13 2.80 -10.22 2.36
N MET A 14 1.65 -10.85 2.65
CA MET A 14 0.59 -11.10 1.67
C MET A 14 -0.49 -10.03 1.75
N LYS A 15 -0.31 -8.95 1.02
CA LYS A 15 -1.27 -7.84 0.97
C LYS A 15 -2.32 -8.11 -0.12
N ILE A 16 -3.61 -7.95 0.23
CA ILE A 16 -4.70 -8.11 -0.76
C ILE A 16 -4.57 -7.13 -1.94
N TRP A 17 -3.88 -6.02 -1.74
CA TRP A 17 -3.63 -4.99 -2.76
C TRP A 17 -2.78 -5.47 -3.94
N ASP A 18 -2.04 -6.56 -3.77
CA ASP A 18 -1.21 -7.18 -4.80
C ASP A 18 -2.03 -8.07 -5.75
N PHE A 19 -3.30 -8.29 -5.41
CA PHE A 19 -4.20 -9.14 -6.19
C PHE A 19 -5.22 -8.32 -6.98
N SER A 20 -5.42 -8.73 -8.22
CA SER A 20 -6.47 -8.20 -9.11
C SER A 20 -7.72 -9.07 -9.16
N ASN A 21 -7.70 -10.23 -8.48
CA ASN A 21 -8.76 -11.23 -8.46
C ASN A 21 -8.94 -11.79 -7.05
N ALA A 22 -10.18 -11.81 -6.57
CA ALA A 22 -10.52 -12.25 -5.22
C ALA A 22 -10.21 -13.74 -5.00
N ILE A 23 -10.43 -14.58 -6.01
CA ILE A 23 -10.16 -16.03 -5.92
C ILE A 23 -8.66 -16.31 -5.82
N GLN A 24 -7.83 -15.55 -6.51
CA GLN A 24 -6.36 -15.69 -6.40
C GLN A 24 -5.90 -15.37 -4.96
N TYR A 25 -6.41 -14.28 -4.38
CA TYR A 25 -6.12 -13.94 -2.98
C TYR A 25 -6.53 -15.06 -2.03
N LEU A 26 -7.75 -15.60 -2.17
CA LEU A 26 -8.25 -16.69 -1.32
C LEU A 26 -7.44 -17.99 -1.48
N ARG A 27 -6.94 -18.29 -2.70
CA ARG A 27 -6.05 -19.44 -2.93
C ARG A 27 -4.73 -19.25 -2.18
N SER A 28 -4.10 -18.10 -2.35
CA SER A 28 -2.83 -17.80 -1.66
C SER A 28 -2.99 -17.83 -0.14
N TYR A 29 -4.10 -17.29 0.38
CA TYR A 29 -4.43 -17.36 1.80
C TYR A 29 -4.60 -18.81 2.28
N TYR A 30 -5.34 -19.63 1.52
CA TYR A 30 -5.55 -21.04 1.85
C TYR A 30 -4.23 -21.83 1.88
N GLU A 31 -3.39 -21.68 0.87
CA GLU A 31 -2.10 -22.36 0.80
C GLU A 31 -1.18 -21.94 1.95
N HIS A 32 -1.15 -20.66 2.26
CA HIS A 32 -0.40 -20.16 3.41
C HIS A 32 -0.89 -20.80 4.72
N LYS A 33 -2.19 -20.77 4.99
CA LYS A 33 -2.81 -21.35 6.18
C LYS A 33 -2.58 -22.87 6.27
N LYS A 34 -2.69 -23.58 5.16
CA LYS A 34 -2.44 -25.03 5.10
C LYS A 34 -1.00 -25.39 5.43
N ASN A 35 -0.05 -24.54 5.07
CA ASN A 35 1.38 -24.75 5.37
C ASN A 35 1.75 -24.39 6.80
N THR A 36 1.00 -23.48 7.42
CA THR A 36 1.27 -23.01 8.79
C THR A 36 0.42 -23.71 9.86
N GLU A 37 -0.77 -24.18 9.51
CA GLU A 37 -1.70 -24.82 10.45
C GLU A 37 -1.92 -26.29 10.10
N ARG A 38 -1.48 -27.19 10.99
CA ARG A 38 -1.42 -28.65 10.76
C ARG A 38 -2.72 -29.31 10.32
N ASN A 39 -3.89 -28.78 10.70
CA ASN A 39 -5.19 -29.36 10.41
C ASN A 39 -6.08 -28.45 9.56
N PHE A 40 -5.51 -27.45 8.88
CA PHE A 40 -6.28 -26.54 8.05
C PHE A 40 -6.66 -27.21 6.72
N SER A 41 -7.93 -27.21 6.42
CA SER A 41 -8.49 -27.80 5.20
C SER A 41 -9.69 -26.98 4.71
N TYR A 42 -10.10 -27.19 3.47
CA TYR A 42 -11.32 -26.55 2.95
C TYR A 42 -12.55 -26.84 3.81
N ALA A 43 -12.66 -28.05 4.38
CA ALA A 43 -13.78 -28.44 5.23
C ALA A 43 -13.73 -27.71 6.59
N THR A 44 -12.57 -27.64 7.23
CA THR A 44 -12.39 -26.92 8.50
C THR A 44 -12.59 -25.42 8.31
N TRP A 45 -12.09 -24.86 7.23
CA TRP A 45 -12.28 -23.46 6.91
C TRP A 45 -13.75 -23.11 6.63
N ALA A 46 -14.47 -23.93 5.84
CA ALA A 46 -15.89 -23.78 5.61
C ALA A 46 -16.70 -23.83 6.93
N LEU A 47 -16.35 -24.75 7.83
CA LEU A 47 -16.99 -24.88 9.13
C LEU A 47 -16.79 -23.63 10.01
N GLN A 48 -15.55 -23.08 10.05
CA GLN A 48 -15.23 -21.84 10.78
C GLN A 48 -16.07 -20.65 10.29
N MET A 49 -16.40 -20.62 9.00
CA MET A 49 -17.23 -19.59 8.39
C MET A 49 -18.75 -19.86 8.53
N GLY A 50 -19.17 -20.96 9.15
CA GLY A 50 -20.58 -21.36 9.20
C GLY A 50 -21.17 -21.80 7.85
N ILE A 51 -20.32 -22.11 6.86
CA ILE A 51 -20.76 -22.59 5.55
C ILE A 51 -21.06 -24.08 5.63
N LYS A 52 -22.33 -24.46 5.45
CA LYS A 52 -22.81 -25.85 5.59
C LYS A 52 -22.15 -26.82 4.59
N SER A 53 -21.81 -26.35 3.40
CA SER A 53 -21.21 -27.19 2.35
C SER A 53 -19.69 -27.27 2.50
N ARG A 54 -19.16 -28.38 2.96
CA ARG A 54 -17.72 -28.64 3.13
C ARG A 54 -16.91 -28.54 1.83
N SER A 55 -17.52 -28.84 0.69
CA SER A 55 -16.88 -28.79 -0.63
C SER A 55 -17.01 -27.43 -1.31
N PHE A 56 -17.84 -26.52 -0.78
CA PHE A 56 -18.13 -25.23 -1.42
C PHE A 56 -16.86 -24.42 -1.72
N LEU A 57 -16.03 -24.19 -0.71
CA LEU A 57 -14.79 -23.41 -0.88
C LEU A 57 -13.86 -24.03 -1.91
N ARG A 58 -13.69 -25.36 -1.89
CA ARG A 58 -12.89 -26.06 -2.90
C ARG A 58 -13.42 -25.79 -4.30
N LEU A 59 -14.74 -25.90 -4.51
CA LEU A 59 -15.35 -25.67 -5.82
C LEU A 59 -15.17 -24.22 -6.31
N VAL A 60 -15.30 -23.26 -5.39
CA VAL A 60 -15.04 -21.85 -5.68
C VAL A 60 -13.58 -21.63 -6.07
N LEU A 61 -12.65 -22.12 -5.25
CA LEU A 61 -11.22 -21.89 -5.47
C LEU A 61 -10.66 -22.60 -6.71
N VAL A 62 -11.27 -23.73 -7.16
CA VAL A 62 -10.92 -24.37 -8.43
C VAL A 62 -11.68 -23.81 -9.64
N GLY A 63 -12.53 -22.79 -9.42
CA GLY A 63 -13.27 -22.11 -10.51
C GLY A 63 -14.50 -22.89 -11.02
N LYS A 64 -14.94 -23.96 -10.31
CA LYS A 64 -16.14 -24.74 -10.65
C LYS A 64 -17.44 -24.13 -10.12
N ARG A 65 -17.34 -23.12 -9.27
CA ARG A 65 -18.47 -22.39 -8.71
C ARG A 65 -18.11 -20.94 -8.48
N ASN A 66 -19.05 -20.03 -8.77
CA ASN A 66 -18.85 -18.61 -8.53
C ASN A 66 -18.95 -18.29 -7.04
N LEU A 67 -18.15 -17.33 -6.59
CA LEU A 67 -18.25 -16.72 -5.27
C LEU A 67 -19.31 -15.63 -5.32
N THR A 68 -20.45 -15.88 -4.66
CA THR A 68 -21.53 -14.87 -4.56
C THR A 68 -21.16 -13.77 -3.57
N ASN A 69 -21.78 -12.60 -3.69
CA ASN A 69 -21.52 -11.45 -2.80
C ASN A 69 -21.81 -11.80 -1.33
N ASP A 70 -22.93 -12.50 -1.05
CA ASP A 70 -23.31 -12.89 0.32
C ASP A 70 -22.28 -13.80 0.98
N VAL A 71 -21.76 -14.78 0.22
CA VAL A 71 -20.72 -15.67 0.74
C VAL A 71 -19.37 -14.95 0.85
N ALA A 72 -19.08 -14.04 -0.06
CA ALA A 72 -17.88 -13.21 0.03
C ALA A 72 -17.87 -12.34 1.30
N GLU A 73 -19.03 -11.83 1.69
CA GLU A 73 -19.18 -11.06 2.93
C GLU A 73 -18.87 -11.93 4.16
N ILE A 74 -19.46 -13.14 4.23
CA ILE A 74 -19.15 -14.12 5.29
C ILE A 74 -17.65 -14.42 5.35
N ILE A 75 -17.04 -14.72 4.20
CA ILE A 75 -15.60 -14.99 4.09
C ILE A 75 -14.77 -13.79 4.58
N SER A 76 -15.12 -12.59 4.13
CA SER A 76 -14.36 -11.36 4.47
C SER A 76 -14.31 -11.09 5.98
N ASN A 77 -15.33 -11.54 6.72
CA ASN A 77 -15.40 -11.39 8.17
C ASN A 77 -14.48 -12.36 8.93
N THR A 78 -14.04 -13.45 8.30
CA THR A 78 -13.11 -14.43 8.88
C THR A 78 -11.67 -14.21 8.46
N LEU A 79 -11.43 -13.37 7.45
CA LEU A 79 -10.10 -13.02 7.00
C LEU A 79 -9.50 -11.89 7.87
N PRO A 80 -8.19 -11.88 8.09
CA PRO A 80 -7.49 -10.82 8.83
C PRO A 80 -7.35 -9.55 7.97
N LEU A 81 -8.48 -9.01 7.54
CA LEU A 81 -8.55 -7.82 6.68
C LEU A 81 -9.02 -6.60 7.48
N SER A 82 -8.35 -5.49 7.31
CA SER A 82 -8.83 -4.18 7.77
C SER A 82 -10.15 -3.79 7.06
N PRO A 83 -10.93 -2.84 7.57
CA PRO A 83 -12.15 -2.39 6.91
C PRO A 83 -11.95 -1.94 5.45
N LEU A 84 -10.81 -1.31 5.14
CA LEU A 84 -10.49 -0.88 3.79
C LEU A 84 -10.17 -2.07 2.87
N GLU A 85 -9.46 -3.05 3.37
CA GLU A 85 -9.14 -4.30 2.65
C GLU A 85 -10.36 -5.16 2.42
N LYS A 86 -11.28 -5.26 3.39
CA LYS A 86 -12.57 -5.91 3.20
C LYS A 86 -13.36 -5.27 2.07
N LYS A 87 -13.43 -3.94 2.05
CA LYS A 87 -14.11 -3.22 0.97
C LYS A 87 -13.46 -3.50 -0.39
N TYR A 88 -12.12 -3.55 -0.45
CA TYR A 88 -11.41 -3.90 -1.68
C TYR A 88 -11.73 -5.32 -2.13
N PHE A 89 -11.68 -6.31 -1.23
CA PHE A 89 -12.02 -7.71 -1.50
C PHE A 89 -13.44 -7.85 -2.05
N LEU A 90 -14.43 -7.25 -1.40
CA LEU A 90 -15.82 -7.30 -1.84
C LEU A 90 -16.04 -6.65 -3.20
N THR A 91 -15.32 -5.54 -3.47
CA THR A 91 -15.38 -4.88 -4.78
C THR A 91 -14.77 -5.73 -5.88
N LEU A 92 -13.70 -6.51 -5.61
CA LEU A 92 -13.15 -7.49 -6.55
C LEU A 92 -14.19 -8.57 -6.89
N VAL A 93 -14.88 -9.12 -5.87
CA VAL A 93 -15.94 -10.14 -6.08
C VAL A 93 -17.09 -9.56 -6.89
N GLN A 94 -17.53 -8.34 -6.61
CA GLN A 94 -18.58 -7.67 -7.39
C GLN A 94 -18.15 -7.51 -8.85
N LEU A 95 -16.90 -7.11 -9.10
CA LEU A 95 -16.37 -6.95 -10.46
C LEU A 95 -16.38 -8.27 -11.25
N GLU A 96 -16.02 -9.39 -10.58
CA GLU A 96 -16.05 -10.73 -11.18
C GLU A 96 -17.47 -11.20 -11.50
N ASN A 97 -18.45 -10.87 -10.67
CA ASN A 97 -19.85 -11.27 -10.83
C ASN A 97 -20.61 -10.36 -11.80
N THR A 98 -20.11 -9.17 -12.10
CA THR A 98 -20.79 -8.17 -12.93
C THR A 98 -20.61 -8.49 -14.42
N ARG A 99 -21.73 -8.49 -15.17
CA ARG A 99 -21.74 -8.72 -16.63
C ARG A 99 -21.80 -7.39 -17.43
N GLN A 100 -22.40 -6.36 -16.86
CA GLN A 100 -22.58 -5.07 -17.54
C GLN A 100 -21.26 -4.30 -17.58
N LEU A 101 -20.94 -3.77 -18.75
CA LEU A 101 -19.69 -3.04 -18.98
C LEU A 101 -19.64 -1.71 -18.19
N SER A 102 -20.79 -1.00 -18.13
CA SER A 102 -20.94 0.23 -17.34
C SER A 102 -20.54 0.04 -15.89
N ASP A 103 -21.05 -1.04 -15.28
CA ASP A 103 -20.80 -1.32 -13.86
C ASP A 103 -19.34 -1.73 -13.62
N LYS A 104 -18.74 -2.44 -14.59
CA LYS A 104 -17.30 -2.77 -14.54
C LYS A 104 -16.43 -1.53 -14.51
N VAL A 105 -16.77 -0.50 -15.29
CA VAL A 105 -16.03 0.78 -15.29
C VAL A 105 -16.10 1.44 -13.93
N VAL A 106 -17.29 1.52 -13.33
CA VAL A 106 -17.49 2.09 -11.99
C VAL A 106 -16.72 1.31 -10.92
N LEU A 107 -16.82 -0.02 -10.94
CA LEU A 107 -16.13 -0.89 -9.96
C LEU A 107 -14.61 -0.79 -10.09
N ASN A 108 -14.06 -0.73 -11.32
CA ASN A 108 -12.63 -0.50 -11.53
C ASN A 108 -12.18 0.87 -11.00
N SER A 109 -12.97 1.93 -11.22
CA SER A 109 -12.69 3.25 -10.64
C SER A 109 -12.67 3.21 -9.10
N ASN A 110 -13.63 2.49 -8.50
CA ASN A 110 -13.68 2.29 -7.04
C ASN A 110 -12.44 1.53 -6.54
N LEU A 111 -12.00 0.48 -7.22
CA LEU A 111 -10.77 -0.26 -6.87
C LEU A 111 -9.53 0.65 -6.92
N GLN A 112 -9.41 1.50 -7.94
CA GLN A 112 -8.30 2.46 -8.03
C GLN A 112 -8.34 3.48 -6.90
N GLN A 113 -9.53 3.99 -6.52
CA GLN A 113 -9.67 4.90 -5.38
C GLN A 113 -9.29 4.23 -4.06
N LEU A 114 -9.68 2.96 -3.86
CA LEU A 114 -9.31 2.20 -2.67
C LEU A 114 -7.80 1.99 -2.59
N ARG A 115 -7.13 1.65 -3.71
CA ARG A 115 -5.66 1.55 -3.78
C ARG A 115 -4.98 2.87 -3.46
N LYS A 116 -5.48 3.99 -3.99
CA LYS A 116 -4.95 5.32 -3.65
C LYS A 116 -5.09 5.63 -2.16
N LYS A 117 -6.24 5.34 -1.55
CA LYS A 117 -6.46 5.53 -0.11
C LYS A 117 -5.52 4.65 0.73
N TYR A 118 -5.28 3.42 0.30
CA TYR A 118 -4.32 2.54 0.96
C TYR A 118 -2.90 3.06 0.85
N ALA A 119 -2.47 3.49 -0.34
CA ALA A 119 -1.17 4.08 -0.57
C ALA A 119 -0.95 5.33 0.28
N LEU A 120 -1.95 6.21 0.36
CA LEU A 120 -1.90 7.40 1.22
C LEU A 120 -1.82 7.06 2.72
N LYS A 121 -2.44 5.96 3.16
CA LYS A 121 -2.41 5.54 4.56
C LYS A 121 -1.13 4.82 4.97
N ASN A 122 -0.48 4.10 4.04
CA ASN A 122 0.70 3.28 4.32
C ASN A 122 2.02 3.86 3.79
N HIS A 123 1.97 4.92 2.98
CA HIS A 123 3.12 5.78 2.94
C HIS A 123 3.13 6.53 4.26
N ASP A 124 4.26 6.50 4.97
CA ASP A 124 4.60 7.49 5.99
C ASP A 124 4.71 8.87 5.29
N PHE A 125 3.60 9.32 4.70
CA PHE A 125 3.39 10.74 4.63
C PHE A 125 3.22 11.16 6.09
N ALA A 126 4.27 11.66 6.70
CA ALA A 126 4.14 12.54 7.83
C ALA A 126 2.94 13.43 7.48
N GLU A 127 1.90 13.38 8.34
CA GLU A 127 0.68 14.16 8.11
C GLU A 127 1.14 15.58 7.85
N ILE A 128 1.12 15.99 6.55
CA ILE A 128 1.67 17.31 6.17
C ILE A 128 0.73 18.30 6.84
N GLN A 129 1.18 18.82 7.95
CA GLN A 129 0.45 19.85 8.69
C GLN A 129 0.31 21.07 7.77
N LYS A 130 -0.74 21.83 7.92
CA LYS A 130 -0.93 23.08 7.16
C LYS A 130 0.32 23.98 7.26
N GLN A 131 1.00 23.96 8.39
CA GLN A 131 2.23 24.71 8.63
C GLN A 131 3.38 24.22 7.73
N ASP A 132 3.51 22.90 7.52
CA ASP A 132 4.54 22.34 6.65
C ASP A 132 4.32 22.73 5.19
N LEU A 133 3.07 22.78 4.71
CA LEU A 133 2.74 23.31 3.41
C LEU A 133 3.07 24.81 3.31
N TYR A 134 2.74 25.57 4.34
CA TYR A 134 3.09 26.98 4.39
C TYR A 134 4.61 27.18 4.35
N ASP A 135 5.35 26.45 5.16
CA ASP A 135 6.83 26.49 5.20
C ASP A 135 7.43 26.12 3.83
N PHE A 136 6.90 25.08 3.17
CA PHE A 136 7.36 24.66 1.84
C PHE A 136 7.12 25.74 0.75
N PHE A 137 5.96 26.38 0.78
CA PHE A 137 5.61 27.42 -0.19
C PHE A 137 5.96 28.85 0.27
N SER A 138 6.60 29.01 1.44
CA SER A 138 7.03 30.32 1.95
C SER A 138 8.06 31.01 1.06
N SER A 139 8.83 30.22 0.30
CA SER A 139 9.78 30.69 -0.70
C SER A 139 9.72 29.80 -1.95
N PHE A 140 9.66 30.42 -3.13
CA PHE A 140 9.72 29.68 -4.41
C PHE A 140 11.06 28.96 -4.62
N GLN A 141 12.09 29.28 -3.84
CA GLN A 141 13.41 28.65 -3.91
C GLN A 141 13.39 27.24 -3.28
N ILE A 142 12.51 26.94 -2.30
CA ILE A 142 12.44 25.65 -1.66
C ILE A 142 12.02 24.54 -2.64
N PRO A 143 10.92 24.66 -3.42
CA PRO A 143 10.60 23.71 -4.48
C PRO A 143 11.70 23.60 -5.56
N ARG A 144 12.37 24.69 -5.92
CA ARG A 144 13.50 24.66 -6.89
C ARG A 144 14.68 23.84 -6.36
N LEU A 145 15.04 23.99 -5.09
CA LEU A 145 16.05 23.18 -4.43
C LEU A 145 15.68 21.71 -4.42
N GLN A 146 14.42 21.37 -4.11
CA GLN A 146 13.95 19.99 -4.14
C GLN A 146 14.15 19.36 -5.53
N VAL A 147 13.82 20.09 -6.60
CA VAL A 147 14.05 19.61 -7.97
C VAL A 147 15.54 19.42 -8.23
N LEU A 148 16.40 20.38 -7.84
CA LEU A 148 17.83 20.29 -8.06
C LEU A 148 18.47 19.09 -7.35
N ILE A 149 18.12 18.82 -6.09
CA ILE A 149 18.66 17.67 -5.36
C ILE A 149 18.16 16.33 -5.90
N SER A 150 17.06 16.30 -6.65
CA SER A 150 16.56 15.07 -7.31
C SER A 150 17.25 14.76 -8.63
N ILE A 151 18.01 15.70 -9.20
CA ILE A 151 18.76 15.47 -10.45
C ILE A 151 19.97 14.58 -10.16
N GLU A 152 20.16 13.54 -10.96
CA GLU A 152 21.36 12.68 -10.89
C GLU A 152 22.59 13.39 -11.49
N ASN A 153 23.77 12.99 -11.02
CA ASN A 153 25.07 13.42 -11.56
C ASN A 153 25.40 14.94 -11.45
N ILE A 154 24.85 15.62 -10.45
CA ILE A 154 25.28 16.97 -10.06
C ILE A 154 25.88 16.97 -8.66
N ASP A 155 26.81 17.91 -8.39
CA ASP A 155 27.26 18.15 -7.03
C ASP A 155 26.14 18.81 -6.21
N LYS A 156 25.73 18.14 -5.17
CA LYS A 156 24.62 18.55 -4.29
C LYS A 156 25.11 19.16 -2.97
N SER A 157 26.34 19.67 -2.96
CA SER A 157 26.84 20.46 -1.84
C SER A 157 26.09 21.79 -1.74
N SER A 158 25.94 22.33 -0.53
CA SER A 158 25.31 23.64 -0.32
C SER A 158 25.96 24.75 -1.11
N THR A 159 27.27 24.70 -1.21
CA THR A 159 28.08 25.68 -1.96
C THR A 159 27.80 25.65 -3.45
N HIS A 160 27.74 24.45 -4.06
CA HIS A 160 27.44 24.31 -5.48
C HIS A 160 25.96 24.66 -5.80
N LEU A 161 25.04 24.26 -4.96
CA LEU A 161 23.63 24.63 -5.10
C LEU A 161 23.41 26.14 -4.98
N ALA A 162 24.18 26.81 -4.11
CA ALA A 162 24.15 28.26 -3.98
C ALA A 162 24.65 28.99 -5.25
N GLN A 163 25.68 28.46 -5.88
CA GLN A 163 26.16 28.97 -7.17
C GLN A 163 25.12 28.79 -8.28
N LEU A 164 24.53 27.63 -8.41
CA LEU A 164 23.48 27.33 -9.41
C LEU A 164 22.27 28.24 -9.27
N LEU A 165 21.87 28.53 -8.04
CA LEU A 165 20.69 29.36 -7.76
C LEU A 165 21.00 30.85 -7.66
N GLN A 166 22.28 31.23 -7.73
CA GLN A 166 22.74 32.60 -7.51
C GLN A 166 22.27 33.19 -6.16
N MET A 167 22.36 32.37 -5.11
CA MET A 167 21.93 32.70 -3.75
C MET A 167 23.12 32.67 -2.78
N LYS A 168 22.94 33.29 -1.62
CA LYS A 168 23.88 33.10 -0.51
C LYS A 168 23.79 31.68 0.02
N GLU A 169 24.89 31.07 0.35
CA GLU A 169 24.95 29.71 0.89
C GLU A 169 24.14 29.57 2.20
N SER A 170 24.13 30.60 3.04
CA SER A 170 23.31 30.64 4.26
C SER A 170 21.82 30.46 3.98
N ASP A 171 21.31 31.07 2.91
CA ASP A 171 19.92 31.02 2.55
C ASP A 171 19.56 29.63 1.97
N VAL A 172 20.46 29.09 1.14
CA VAL A 172 20.34 27.71 0.62
C VAL A 172 20.32 26.69 1.76
N LEU A 173 21.22 26.82 2.74
CA LEU A 173 21.24 25.95 3.91
C LEU A 173 19.92 26.03 4.72
N SER A 174 19.38 27.24 4.92
CA SER A 174 18.10 27.43 5.59
C SER A 174 16.95 26.72 4.85
N HIS A 175 16.91 26.83 3.52
CA HIS A 175 15.91 26.17 2.68
C HIS A 175 16.07 24.64 2.65
N LEU A 176 17.31 24.14 2.61
CA LEU A 176 17.62 22.70 2.70
C LEU A 176 17.24 22.12 4.08
N GLN A 177 17.45 22.89 5.16
CA GLN A 177 16.97 22.50 6.50
C GLN A 177 15.43 22.41 6.55
N THR A 178 14.73 23.33 5.86
CA THR A 178 13.28 23.24 5.74
C THR A 178 12.87 21.96 5.00
N LEU A 179 13.51 21.64 3.86
CA LEU A 179 13.28 20.39 3.15
C LEU A 179 13.57 19.16 4.00
N ASN A 180 14.63 19.18 4.79
CA ASN A 180 14.98 18.08 5.70
C ASN A 180 13.93 17.90 6.82
N LYS A 181 13.47 19.01 7.41
CA LYS A 181 12.37 19.00 8.40
C LYS A 181 11.11 18.39 7.84
N LEU A 182 10.81 18.64 6.57
CA LEU A 182 9.66 18.10 5.84
C LEU A 182 9.87 16.66 5.35
N GLY A 183 11.05 16.07 5.57
CA GLY A 183 11.40 14.74 5.08
C GLY A 183 11.59 14.65 3.56
N LEU A 184 11.80 15.79 2.90
CA LEU A 184 11.97 15.93 1.44
C LEU A 184 13.43 16.03 1.01
N ALA A 185 14.36 16.10 1.94
CA ALA A 185 15.80 16.09 1.71
C ALA A 185 16.51 15.49 2.91
N LYS A 186 17.69 14.91 2.68
CA LYS A 186 18.60 14.41 3.71
C LYS A 186 20.02 14.76 3.35
N CYS A 187 20.84 15.07 4.34
CA CYS A 187 22.27 15.32 4.13
C CYS A 187 23.07 14.05 4.45
N GLU A 188 23.79 13.52 3.47
CA GLU A 188 24.71 12.38 3.64
C GLU A 188 26.05 12.72 2.99
N ASN A 189 27.15 12.56 3.73
CA ASN A 189 28.51 12.86 3.24
C ASN A 189 28.66 14.25 2.59
N ASN A 190 28.05 15.26 3.17
CA ASN A 190 28.04 16.64 2.67
C ASN A 190 27.31 16.82 1.32
N GLN A 191 26.48 15.87 0.92
CA GLN A 191 25.60 15.92 -0.25
C GLN A 191 24.15 15.86 0.18
N TRP A 192 23.29 16.66 -0.42
CA TRP A 192 21.87 16.71 -0.17
C TRP A 192 21.11 15.81 -1.15
N ILE A 193 20.36 14.85 -0.64
CA ILE A 193 19.60 13.84 -1.41
C ILE A 193 18.14 13.82 -0.97
#